data_8dcf54fce94b62ee5694436038ded7a6
#
_entry.id   8dcf54fce94b62ee5694436038ded7a6
#
_cell.length_a   1.000
_cell.length_b   1.000
_cell.length_c   1.000
_cell.angle_alpha   90.00
_cell.angle_beta   90.00
_cell.angle_gamma   90.00
#
_symmetry.space_group_name_H-M   'P 1'
#
loop_
_entity.id
_entity.type
_entity.pdbx_description
1 polymer ?
#
loop_
_entity_poly.entity_id
_entity_poly.type
_entity_poly.pdbx_seq_one_letter_code
_entity_poly.pdbx_strand_id
1 'polypeptide(L)'
;MIVNPIRHAAGLALAVGLLAAAPALAADGKQLFADKGCTACHGEDANTPLEPGYPRVAGQNAEYAFTQLKDMKSGKRANGLSAETMKPILEEVTEEEMRALADYLASLPRLTAATVAQTTEGRKLYMTKTCVACHGKDGLKPVLKTYPFVGGQDQKYILTQMMDIKTSKRANGLTNAMQPVMHLVADAEIEAIAEFLANVK
;
A
#
# COMPACT_ATOMS: atom_id res chain seq x y z
N MET A 1 -17.59 -71.66 -54.48
CA MET A 1 -16.44 -70.82 -54.08
C MET A 1 -17.03 -69.52 -53.54
N ILE A 2 -16.99 -69.35 -52.23
CA ILE A 2 -17.53 -68.15 -51.56
C ILE A 2 -16.31 -67.37 -51.06
N VAL A 3 -16.14 -66.17 -51.58
CA VAL A 3 -15.04 -65.27 -51.24
C VAL A 3 -15.56 -64.27 -50.19
N ASN A 4 -15.00 -64.27 -49.01
CA ASN A 4 -15.36 -63.42 -47.87
C ASN A 4 -14.50 -62.11 -47.89
N PRO A 5 -15.05 -60.88 -47.84
CA PRO A 5 -14.23 -59.64 -47.81
C PRO A 5 -13.86 -59.31 -46.35
N ILE A 6 -12.58 -59.21 -46.13
CA ILE A 6 -11.98 -58.72 -44.85
C ILE A 6 -12.21 -57.23 -44.72
N ARG A 7 -13.01 -56.82 -43.71
CA ARG A 7 -13.20 -55.40 -43.31
C ARG A 7 -12.02 -54.94 -42.46
N HIS A 8 -11.18 -54.05 -42.92
CA HIS A 8 -10.16 -53.37 -42.14
C HIS A 8 -10.85 -52.21 -41.37
N ALA A 9 -10.95 -52.33 -40.07
CA ALA A 9 -11.31 -51.23 -39.19
C ALA A 9 -10.11 -50.37 -38.88
N ALA A 10 -10.06 -49.17 -39.43
CA ALA A 10 -9.05 -48.18 -39.09
C ALA A 10 -9.41 -47.52 -37.74
N GLY A 11 -8.69 -47.84 -36.70
CA GLY A 11 -8.81 -47.22 -35.40
C GLY A 11 -8.19 -45.84 -35.41
N LEU A 12 -9.01 -44.82 -35.23
CA LEU A 12 -8.59 -43.43 -35.06
C LEU A 12 -8.13 -43.23 -33.60
N ALA A 13 -6.85 -43.18 -33.34
CA ALA A 13 -6.30 -42.85 -32.03
C ALA A 13 -6.36 -41.36 -31.80
N LEU A 14 -7.25 -40.90 -30.93
CA LEU A 14 -7.29 -39.50 -30.44
C LEU A 14 -6.11 -39.29 -29.47
N ALA A 15 -5.10 -38.57 -29.91
CA ALA A 15 -4.03 -38.10 -29.02
C ALA A 15 -4.57 -36.89 -28.22
N VAL A 16 -4.92 -37.10 -26.96
CA VAL A 16 -5.21 -36.01 -26.01
C VAL A 16 -3.91 -35.40 -25.59
N GLY A 17 -3.56 -34.25 -26.19
CA GLY A 17 -2.42 -33.44 -25.77
C GLY A 17 -2.70 -32.83 -24.40
N LEU A 18 -1.99 -33.28 -23.34
CA LEU A 18 -1.91 -32.58 -22.06
C LEU A 18 -1.13 -31.26 -22.31
N LEU A 19 -1.86 -30.16 -22.37
CA LEU A 19 -1.24 -28.84 -22.21
C LEU A 19 -0.80 -28.74 -20.73
N ALA A 20 0.49 -28.95 -20.47
CA ALA A 20 1.09 -28.61 -19.19
C ALA A 20 1.06 -27.08 -19.06
N ALA A 21 0.20 -26.56 -18.20
CA ALA A 21 0.24 -25.15 -17.82
C ALA A 21 1.60 -24.91 -17.13
N ALA A 22 2.46 -24.12 -17.77
CA ALA A 22 3.69 -23.67 -17.12
C ALA A 22 3.31 -22.88 -15.86
N PRO A 23 3.98 -23.08 -14.72
CA PRO A 23 3.73 -22.26 -13.55
C PRO A 23 3.99 -20.80 -13.92
N ALA A 24 2.99 -19.95 -13.75
CA ALA A 24 3.17 -18.51 -13.87
C ALA A 24 4.24 -18.11 -12.85
N LEU A 25 5.37 -17.58 -13.32
CA LEU A 25 6.38 -17.03 -12.44
C LEU A 25 5.70 -15.89 -11.64
N ALA A 26 5.74 -16.00 -10.31
CA ALA A 26 5.20 -14.94 -9.46
C ALA A 26 5.87 -13.61 -9.83
N ALA A 27 5.08 -12.56 -9.97
CA ALA A 27 5.59 -11.24 -10.35
C ALA A 27 6.62 -10.75 -9.31
N ASP A 28 7.80 -10.32 -9.77
CA ASP A 28 8.84 -9.77 -8.89
C ASP A 28 8.47 -8.33 -8.51
N GLY A 29 8.04 -8.13 -7.26
CA GLY A 29 7.61 -6.82 -6.76
C GLY A 29 8.73 -5.76 -6.81
N LYS A 30 10.00 -6.13 -6.67
CA LYS A 30 11.14 -5.22 -6.80
C LYS A 30 11.28 -4.73 -8.24
N GLN A 31 11.25 -5.67 -9.18
CA GLN A 31 11.33 -5.35 -10.61
C GLN A 31 10.13 -4.49 -11.03
N LEU A 32 8.92 -4.83 -10.58
CA LEU A 32 7.71 -4.05 -10.84
C LEU A 32 7.82 -2.63 -10.28
N PHE A 33 8.38 -2.43 -9.09
CA PHE A 33 8.56 -1.11 -8.48
C PHE A 33 9.43 -0.19 -9.34
N ALA A 34 10.46 -0.74 -9.98
CA ALA A 34 11.29 -0.02 -10.94
C ALA A 34 10.58 0.19 -12.29
N ASP A 35 10.07 -0.88 -12.90
CA ASP A 35 9.52 -0.87 -14.26
C ASP A 35 8.25 -0.02 -14.41
N LYS A 36 7.41 0.03 -13.35
CA LYS A 36 6.21 0.87 -13.31
C LYS A 36 6.51 2.32 -12.89
N GLY A 37 7.79 2.70 -12.76
CA GLY A 37 8.21 4.08 -12.47
C GLY A 37 7.94 4.56 -11.04
N CYS A 38 7.68 3.67 -10.08
CA CYS A 38 7.40 4.04 -8.69
C CYS A 38 8.59 4.76 -8.03
N THR A 39 9.82 4.38 -8.43
CA THR A 39 11.07 4.97 -7.93
C THR A 39 11.16 6.48 -8.20
N ALA A 40 10.55 6.97 -9.28
CA ALA A 40 10.60 8.38 -9.67
C ALA A 40 10.00 9.35 -8.62
N CYS A 41 9.08 8.86 -7.79
CA CYS A 41 8.47 9.68 -6.74
C CYS A 41 8.79 9.18 -5.34
N HIS A 42 8.82 7.84 -5.14
CA HIS A 42 9.01 7.22 -3.82
C HIS A 42 10.48 6.96 -3.46
N GLY A 43 11.41 7.23 -4.41
CA GLY A 43 12.85 6.95 -4.28
C GLY A 43 13.20 5.48 -4.56
N GLU A 44 14.45 5.22 -4.88
CA GLU A 44 14.97 3.88 -5.20
C GLU A 44 14.81 2.88 -4.04
N ASP A 45 14.90 3.37 -2.81
CA ASP A 45 14.77 2.60 -1.57
C ASP A 45 13.34 2.58 -1.02
N ALA A 46 12.39 3.22 -1.71
CA ALA A 46 11.01 3.41 -1.26
C ALA A 46 10.86 4.15 0.10
N ASN A 47 11.96 4.72 0.60
CA ASN A 47 12.08 5.42 1.89
C ASN A 47 12.49 6.89 1.75
N THR A 48 13.13 7.24 0.62
CA THR A 48 13.66 8.59 0.37
C THR A 48 12.89 9.20 -0.80
N PRO A 49 11.63 9.66 -0.58
CA PRO A 49 10.85 10.28 -1.64
C PRO A 49 11.54 11.55 -2.16
N LEU A 50 11.36 11.84 -3.46
CA LEU A 50 12.03 12.95 -4.12
C LEU A 50 11.61 14.31 -3.59
N GLU A 51 10.36 14.42 -3.16
CA GLU A 51 9.83 15.69 -2.64
C GLU A 51 8.96 15.48 -1.39
N PRO A 52 8.89 16.48 -0.49
CA PRO A 52 7.98 16.47 0.64
C PRO A 52 6.52 16.35 0.19
N GLY A 53 5.78 15.43 0.80
CA GLY A 53 4.39 15.13 0.46
C GLY A 53 4.22 13.83 -0.33
N TYR A 54 5.27 13.31 -0.95
CA TYR A 54 5.28 11.91 -1.38
C TYR A 54 5.51 10.97 -0.18
N PRO A 55 4.74 9.89 -0.05
CA PRO A 55 4.91 8.99 1.09
C PRO A 55 6.14 8.09 0.97
N ARG A 56 6.75 7.81 2.10
CA ARG A 56 7.61 6.64 2.28
C ARG A 56 6.74 5.40 2.27
N VAL A 57 7.02 4.46 1.39
CA VAL A 57 6.19 3.27 1.20
C VAL A 57 6.86 1.97 1.66
N ALA A 58 8.19 1.99 1.92
CA ALA A 58 8.91 0.86 2.47
C ALA A 58 8.46 0.49 3.89
N GLY A 59 8.47 -0.80 4.18
CA GLY A 59 8.12 -1.35 5.50
C GLY A 59 6.67 -1.13 5.91
N GLN A 60 5.77 -0.86 4.97
CA GLN A 60 4.35 -0.71 5.26
C GLN A 60 3.68 -2.10 5.35
N ASN A 61 2.58 -2.21 6.09
CA ASN A 61 1.78 -3.45 6.12
C ASN A 61 1.31 -3.82 4.71
N ALA A 62 1.59 -5.05 4.26
CA ALA A 62 1.24 -5.53 2.93
C ALA A 62 -0.26 -5.41 2.65
N GLU A 63 -1.12 -5.81 3.61
CA GLU A 63 -2.58 -5.72 3.45
C GLU A 63 -3.07 -4.28 3.32
N TYR A 64 -2.49 -3.36 4.10
CA TYR A 64 -2.79 -1.93 3.96
C TYR A 64 -2.32 -1.41 2.61
N ALA A 65 -1.07 -1.67 2.23
CA ALA A 65 -0.49 -1.22 0.96
C ALA A 65 -1.32 -1.73 -0.23
N PHE A 66 -1.62 -3.02 -0.27
CA PHE A 66 -2.46 -3.63 -1.31
C PHE A 66 -3.84 -2.97 -1.41
N THR A 67 -4.52 -2.77 -0.27
CA THR A 67 -5.82 -2.11 -0.25
C THR A 67 -5.73 -0.68 -0.78
N GLN A 68 -4.68 0.07 -0.40
CA GLN A 68 -4.50 1.45 -0.90
C GLN A 68 -4.26 1.49 -2.41
N LEU A 69 -3.45 0.58 -2.97
CA LEU A 69 -3.25 0.49 -4.42
C LEU A 69 -4.58 0.23 -5.16
N LYS A 70 -5.38 -0.72 -4.68
CA LYS A 70 -6.72 -1.00 -5.24
C LYS A 70 -7.67 0.19 -5.13
N ASP A 71 -7.69 0.85 -3.98
CA ASP A 71 -8.58 1.98 -3.74
C ASP A 71 -8.19 3.19 -4.61
N MET A 72 -6.90 3.43 -4.83
CA MET A 72 -6.43 4.47 -5.75
C MET A 72 -6.75 4.12 -7.20
N LYS A 73 -6.48 2.90 -7.65
CA LYS A 73 -6.84 2.45 -9.01
C LYS A 73 -8.33 2.59 -9.29
N SER A 74 -9.18 2.16 -8.36
CA SER A 74 -10.64 2.21 -8.51
C SER A 74 -11.25 3.60 -8.29
N GLY A 75 -10.47 4.58 -7.84
CA GLY A 75 -10.95 5.92 -7.50
C GLY A 75 -11.67 6.01 -6.15
N LYS A 76 -11.73 4.95 -5.35
CA LYS A 76 -12.25 4.99 -3.97
C LYS A 76 -11.39 5.87 -3.07
N ARG A 77 -10.08 5.92 -3.33
CA ARG A 77 -9.16 6.89 -2.76
C ARG A 77 -8.77 7.88 -3.85
N ALA A 78 -9.31 9.10 -3.78
CA ALA A 78 -9.19 10.12 -4.81
C ALA A 78 -8.79 11.48 -4.25
N ASN A 79 -8.13 11.52 -3.09
CA ASN A 79 -7.66 12.76 -2.49
C ASN A 79 -6.27 13.15 -3.02
N GLY A 80 -6.13 14.40 -3.47
CA GLY A 80 -4.86 14.98 -3.94
C GLY A 80 -4.13 14.09 -4.92
N LEU A 81 -2.83 13.87 -4.72
CA LEU A 81 -1.95 13.07 -5.59
C LEU A 81 -2.41 11.62 -5.81
N SER A 82 -3.37 11.12 -5.01
CA SER A 82 -3.94 9.79 -5.25
C SER A 82 -4.74 9.72 -6.55
N ALA A 83 -5.50 10.77 -6.86
CA ALA A 83 -6.27 10.86 -8.11
C ALA A 83 -5.41 11.33 -9.29
N GLU A 84 -4.59 12.34 -9.05
CA GLU A 84 -3.88 13.07 -10.11
C GLU A 84 -2.64 12.33 -10.62
N THR A 85 -1.96 11.59 -9.74
CA THR A 85 -0.69 10.94 -10.04
C THR A 85 -0.78 9.42 -9.92
N MET A 86 -1.22 8.90 -8.77
CA MET A 86 -1.17 7.46 -8.53
C MET A 86 -2.18 6.68 -9.38
N LYS A 87 -3.40 7.19 -9.54
CA LYS A 87 -4.43 6.49 -10.31
C LYS A 87 -4.01 6.20 -11.76
N PRO A 88 -3.52 7.17 -12.55
CA PRO A 88 -3.05 6.91 -13.91
C PRO A 88 -1.94 5.85 -13.98
N ILE A 89 -0.97 5.90 -13.07
CA ILE A 89 0.11 4.89 -13.01
C ILE A 89 -0.46 3.49 -12.75
N LEU A 90 -1.46 3.39 -11.87
CA LEU A 90 -2.05 2.12 -11.46
C LEU A 90 -3.02 1.53 -12.50
N GLU A 91 -3.44 2.28 -13.50
CA GLU A 91 -4.30 1.76 -14.58
C GLU A 91 -3.64 0.57 -15.30
N GLU A 92 -2.32 0.62 -15.49
CA GLU A 92 -1.52 -0.42 -16.14
C GLU A 92 -0.98 -1.50 -15.18
N VAL A 93 -1.43 -1.51 -13.91
CA VAL A 93 -0.98 -2.47 -12.90
C VAL A 93 -2.11 -3.44 -12.58
N THR A 94 -1.86 -4.73 -12.75
CA THR A 94 -2.84 -5.78 -12.44
C THR A 94 -3.00 -5.98 -10.92
N GLU A 95 -4.04 -6.68 -10.49
CA GLU A 95 -4.24 -6.98 -9.06
C GLU A 95 -3.12 -7.88 -8.51
N GLU A 96 -2.64 -8.81 -9.33
CA GLU A 96 -1.51 -9.68 -8.96
C GLU A 96 -0.21 -8.87 -8.80
N GLU A 97 0.08 -7.96 -9.73
CA GLU A 97 1.22 -7.04 -9.62
C GLU A 97 1.11 -6.12 -8.40
N MET A 98 -0.10 -5.61 -8.08
CA MET A 98 -0.32 -4.84 -6.86
C MET A 98 -0.04 -5.65 -5.59
N ARG A 99 -0.37 -6.93 -5.57
CA ARG A 99 -0.05 -7.83 -4.46
C ARG A 99 1.46 -8.01 -4.33
N ALA A 100 2.15 -8.30 -5.43
CA ALA A 100 3.60 -8.44 -5.45
C ALA A 100 4.31 -7.14 -5.02
N LEU A 101 3.85 -5.99 -5.46
CA LEU A 101 4.34 -4.67 -5.01
C LEU A 101 4.14 -4.48 -3.51
N ALA A 102 2.95 -4.79 -2.99
CA ALA A 102 2.64 -4.64 -1.57
C ALA A 102 3.51 -5.54 -0.69
N ASP A 103 3.72 -6.78 -1.10
CA ASP A 103 4.57 -7.75 -0.40
C ASP A 103 6.05 -7.35 -0.45
N TYR A 104 6.52 -6.87 -1.60
CA TYR A 104 7.88 -6.30 -1.74
C TYR A 104 8.08 -5.11 -0.80
N LEU A 105 7.18 -4.13 -0.83
CA LEU A 105 7.28 -2.95 0.02
C LEU A 105 7.25 -3.30 1.51
N ALA A 106 6.45 -4.28 1.90
CA ALA A 106 6.40 -4.76 3.28
C ALA A 106 7.69 -5.47 3.72
N SER A 107 8.44 -6.06 2.79
CA SER A 107 9.72 -6.73 3.06
C SER A 107 10.88 -5.76 3.27
N LEU A 108 10.74 -4.50 2.85
CA LEU A 108 11.79 -3.50 2.98
C LEU A 108 11.90 -2.97 4.42
N PRO A 109 13.10 -2.60 4.86
CA PRO A 109 13.26 -1.94 6.14
C PRO A 109 12.60 -0.56 6.11
N ARG A 110 11.84 -0.23 7.15
CA ARG A 110 11.29 1.10 7.34
C ARG A 110 12.36 2.02 7.91
N LEU A 111 12.65 3.12 7.24
CA LEU A 111 13.49 4.15 7.81
C LEU A 111 12.70 4.94 8.86
N THR A 112 13.30 5.08 10.01
CA THR A 112 12.85 5.97 11.09
C THR A 112 13.90 7.04 11.31
N ALA A 113 13.50 8.23 11.74
CA ALA A 113 14.44 9.32 11.96
C ALA A 113 15.47 9.00 13.05
N ALA A 114 16.69 9.52 12.91
CA ALA A 114 17.80 9.14 13.78
C ALA A 114 17.69 9.67 15.25
N THR A 115 16.93 10.74 15.48
CA THR A 115 16.76 11.33 16.82
C THR A 115 15.45 12.09 16.97
N VAL A 116 14.67 11.78 18.00
CA VAL A 116 13.53 12.62 18.39
C VAL A 116 13.52 12.83 19.88
N ALA A 117 13.25 14.05 20.30
CA ALA A 117 12.90 14.35 21.67
C ALA A 117 11.61 13.61 22.03
N GLN A 118 11.69 12.67 22.96
CA GLN A 118 10.59 11.80 23.40
C GLN A 118 9.45 12.57 24.12
N THR A 119 9.61 13.87 24.31
CA THR A 119 8.75 14.73 25.14
C THR A 119 8.12 15.88 24.37
N THR A 120 7.80 15.66 23.09
CA THR A 120 7.15 16.69 22.29
C THR A 120 5.66 16.79 22.63
N GLU A 121 5.08 17.97 22.45
CA GLU A 121 3.63 18.17 22.57
C GLU A 121 2.86 17.25 21.59
N GLY A 122 3.39 17.05 20.37
CA GLY A 122 2.81 16.13 19.39
C GLY A 122 2.71 14.70 19.91
N ARG A 123 3.71 14.21 20.67
CA ARG A 123 3.64 12.89 21.30
C ARG A 123 2.56 12.82 22.37
N LYS A 124 2.46 13.84 23.21
CA LYS A 124 1.41 13.93 24.24
C LYS A 124 0.01 13.92 23.58
N LEU A 125 -0.18 14.73 22.54
CA LEU A 125 -1.41 14.76 21.76
C LEU A 125 -1.73 13.42 21.12
N TYR A 126 -0.75 12.78 20.47
CA TYR A 126 -0.89 11.44 19.89
C TYR A 126 -1.41 10.42 20.91
N MET A 127 -0.92 10.46 22.15
CA MET A 127 -1.37 9.60 23.23
C MET A 127 -2.76 9.97 23.75
N THR A 128 -3.03 11.25 24.00
CA THR A 128 -4.27 11.73 24.63
C THR A 128 -5.45 11.78 23.66
N LYS A 129 -5.21 11.98 22.36
CA LYS A 129 -6.23 11.92 21.31
C LYS A 129 -6.48 10.49 20.82
N THR A 130 -6.05 9.49 21.56
CA THR A 130 -6.31 8.04 21.34
C THR A 130 -5.71 7.42 20.08
N CYS A 131 -4.85 8.12 19.33
CA CYS A 131 -4.19 7.60 18.13
C CYS A 131 -3.43 6.29 18.41
N VAL A 132 -2.84 6.21 19.61
CA VAL A 132 -2.10 5.05 20.12
C VAL A 132 -2.92 3.76 20.14
N ALA A 133 -4.24 3.85 20.33
CA ALA A 133 -5.12 2.68 20.42
C ALA A 133 -5.17 1.84 19.13
N CYS A 134 -5.01 2.50 17.99
CA CYS A 134 -5.02 1.84 16.67
C CYS A 134 -3.62 1.72 16.06
N HIS A 135 -2.78 2.75 16.17
CA HIS A 135 -1.48 2.82 15.51
C HIS A 135 -0.30 2.40 16.40
N GLY A 136 -0.55 2.06 17.67
CA GLY A 136 0.49 1.69 18.64
C GLY A 136 1.27 2.88 19.18
N LYS A 137 2.12 2.64 20.17
CA LYS A 137 2.76 3.67 21.00
C LYS A 137 3.46 4.80 20.23
N ASP A 138 4.15 4.46 19.15
CA ASP A 138 4.94 5.40 18.35
C ASP A 138 4.54 5.34 16.85
N GLY A 139 3.33 4.84 16.55
CA GLY A 139 2.87 4.65 15.18
C GLY A 139 3.58 3.53 14.42
N LEU A 140 4.36 2.69 15.11
CA LEU A 140 5.18 1.63 14.53
C LEU A 140 4.67 0.20 14.83
N LYS A 141 3.58 0.08 15.57
CA LYS A 141 3.00 -1.23 15.93
C LYS A 141 1.47 -1.17 15.88
N PRO A 142 0.88 -1.00 14.69
CA PRO A 142 -0.57 -0.98 14.56
C PRO A 142 -1.18 -2.31 15.03
N VAL A 143 -2.37 -2.24 15.62
CA VAL A 143 -3.05 -3.40 16.22
C VAL A 143 -3.63 -4.37 15.19
N LEU A 144 -3.83 -3.91 13.96
CA LEU A 144 -4.31 -4.72 12.83
C LEU A 144 -3.38 -4.58 11.62
N LYS A 145 -3.24 -5.66 10.84
CA LYS A 145 -2.47 -5.65 9.57
C LYS A 145 -3.08 -4.75 8.49
N THR A 146 -4.32 -4.34 8.64
CA THR A 146 -5.00 -3.40 7.76
C THR A 146 -4.81 -1.94 8.19
N TYR A 147 -4.21 -1.68 9.36
CA TYR A 147 -3.86 -0.34 9.79
C TYR A 147 -2.44 0.02 9.37
N PRO A 148 -2.19 1.28 8.97
CA PRO A 148 -0.86 1.67 8.53
C PRO A 148 0.12 1.86 9.69
N PHE A 149 1.39 1.58 9.41
CA PHE A 149 2.48 2.23 10.12
C PHE A 149 2.47 3.72 9.78
N VAL A 150 2.43 4.57 10.77
CA VAL A 150 2.41 6.04 10.60
C VAL A 150 3.66 6.72 11.14
N GLY A 151 4.40 6.08 12.06
CA GLY A 151 5.69 6.56 12.55
C GLY A 151 6.77 6.50 11.46
N GLY A 152 7.64 7.51 11.40
CA GLY A 152 8.71 7.63 10.41
C GLY A 152 8.23 8.02 9.01
N GLN A 153 7.00 8.49 8.85
CA GLN A 153 6.44 8.91 7.56
C GLN A 153 6.78 10.37 7.26
N ASP A 154 6.71 10.79 5.99
CA ASP A 154 6.88 12.19 5.60
C ASP A 154 5.87 13.11 6.30
N GLN A 155 6.35 14.21 6.90
CA GLN A 155 5.52 15.11 7.71
C GLN A 155 4.39 15.75 6.91
N LYS A 156 4.70 16.26 5.72
CA LYS A 156 3.72 16.92 4.85
C LYS A 156 2.67 15.93 4.37
N TYR A 157 3.08 14.69 4.07
CA TYR A 157 2.15 13.62 3.73
C TYR A 157 1.21 13.30 4.90
N ILE A 158 1.74 13.12 6.13
CA ILE A 158 0.91 12.86 7.32
C ILE A 158 -0.10 13.97 7.52
N LEU A 159 0.38 15.22 7.53
CA LEU A 159 -0.46 16.41 7.71
C LEU A 159 -1.61 16.42 6.69
N THR A 160 -1.29 16.27 5.41
CA THR A 160 -2.29 16.22 4.34
C THR A 160 -3.29 15.10 4.55
N GLN A 161 -2.83 13.88 4.86
CA GLN A 161 -3.74 12.75 5.05
C GLN A 161 -4.66 12.93 6.26
N MET A 162 -4.15 13.45 7.37
CA MET A 162 -4.97 13.73 8.56
C MET A 162 -6.03 14.80 8.28
N MET A 163 -5.68 15.88 7.59
CA MET A 163 -6.61 16.93 7.18
C MET A 163 -7.65 16.41 6.19
N ASP A 164 -7.26 15.61 5.22
CA ASP A 164 -8.16 15.03 4.22
C ASP A 164 -9.16 14.05 4.86
N ILE A 165 -8.74 13.27 5.86
CA ILE A 165 -9.65 12.42 6.63
C ILE A 165 -10.61 13.28 7.46
N LYS A 166 -10.11 14.30 8.16
CA LYS A 166 -10.92 15.23 8.97
C LYS A 166 -12.01 15.90 8.13
N THR A 167 -11.68 16.31 6.91
CA THR A 167 -12.58 17.03 5.98
C THR A 167 -13.35 16.12 5.04
N SER A 168 -13.29 14.79 5.22
CA SER A 168 -13.92 13.77 4.35
C SER A 168 -13.43 13.76 2.89
N LYS A 169 -12.36 14.45 2.55
CA LYS A 169 -11.71 14.35 1.22
C LYS A 169 -11.09 12.97 1.01
N ARG A 170 -10.67 12.32 2.11
CA ARG A 170 -10.24 10.95 2.13
C ARG A 170 -11.22 10.13 2.98
N ALA A 171 -12.00 9.26 2.33
CA ALA A 171 -13.06 8.47 2.95
C ALA A 171 -12.99 6.97 2.59
N ASN A 172 -11.85 6.49 2.08
CA ASN A 172 -11.69 5.11 1.65
C ASN A 172 -11.38 4.16 2.82
N GLY A 173 -11.79 2.90 2.69
CA GLY A 173 -11.43 1.82 3.61
C GLY A 173 -11.84 2.13 5.06
N LEU A 174 -10.90 1.97 5.98
CA LEU A 174 -11.13 2.16 7.42
C LEU A 174 -10.98 3.62 7.91
N THR A 175 -10.85 4.59 7.01
CA THR A 175 -10.79 6.02 7.40
C THR A 175 -12.09 6.48 8.10
N ASN A 176 -13.21 5.82 7.84
CA ASN A 176 -14.47 6.09 8.55
C ASN A 176 -14.35 5.87 10.07
N ALA A 177 -13.51 4.95 10.53
CA ALA A 177 -13.25 4.76 11.95
C ALA A 177 -12.33 5.85 12.52
N MET A 178 -11.47 6.43 11.70
CA MET A 178 -10.54 7.49 12.09
C MET A 178 -11.21 8.87 12.08
N GLN A 179 -12.17 9.11 11.21
CA GLN A 179 -12.80 10.42 11.02
C GLN A 179 -13.39 11.03 12.31
N PRO A 180 -14.16 10.29 13.15
CA PRO A 180 -14.66 10.85 14.40
C PRO A 180 -13.56 11.31 15.35
N VAL A 181 -12.43 10.59 15.38
CA VAL A 181 -11.27 10.97 16.17
C VAL A 181 -10.66 12.27 15.64
N MET A 182 -10.54 12.40 14.32
CA MET A 182 -9.97 13.59 13.68
C MET A 182 -10.79 14.86 13.93
N HIS A 183 -12.09 14.75 14.12
CA HIS A 183 -12.93 15.91 14.49
C HIS A 183 -12.64 16.44 15.90
N LEU A 184 -12.05 15.63 16.78
CA LEU A 184 -11.65 16.03 18.15
C LEU A 184 -10.24 16.65 18.19
N VAL A 185 -9.54 16.72 17.07
CA VAL A 185 -8.17 17.23 16.97
C VAL A 185 -8.19 18.58 16.24
N ALA A 186 -7.70 19.64 16.88
CA ALA A 186 -7.57 20.96 16.26
C ALA A 186 -6.48 20.94 15.17
N ASP A 187 -6.54 21.87 14.20
CA ASP A 187 -5.61 21.87 13.07
C ASP A 187 -4.15 22.07 13.56
N ALA A 188 -3.91 22.96 14.51
CA ALA A 188 -2.57 23.12 15.11
C ALA A 188 -2.10 21.88 15.88
N GLU A 189 -3.01 21.08 16.46
CA GLU A 189 -2.68 19.82 17.10
C GLU A 189 -2.31 18.74 16.04
N ILE A 190 -2.95 18.78 14.85
CA ILE A 190 -2.62 17.89 13.74
C ILE A 190 -1.19 18.15 13.26
N GLU A 191 -0.77 19.42 13.16
CA GLU A 191 0.61 19.79 12.80
C GLU A 191 1.63 19.22 13.79
N ALA A 192 1.38 19.40 15.10
CA ALA A 192 2.26 18.87 16.13
C ALA A 192 2.34 17.32 16.13
N ILE A 193 1.21 16.66 15.91
CA ILE A 193 1.19 15.18 15.78
C ILE A 193 1.95 14.74 14.53
N ALA A 194 1.78 15.42 13.39
CA ALA A 194 2.49 15.10 12.14
C ALA A 194 4.00 15.26 12.30
N GLU A 195 4.44 16.33 12.95
CA GLU A 195 5.85 16.54 13.28
C GLU A 195 6.40 15.42 14.18
N PHE A 196 5.68 15.06 15.23
CA PHE A 196 6.09 13.94 16.11
C PHE A 196 6.23 12.64 15.29
N LEU A 197 5.22 12.27 14.52
CA LEU A 197 5.22 11.02 13.75
C LEU A 197 6.32 10.97 12.70
N ALA A 198 6.61 12.09 12.04
CA ALA A 198 7.68 12.16 11.04
C ALA A 198 9.06 11.91 11.64
N ASN A 199 9.20 12.22 12.91
CA ASN A 199 10.44 12.14 13.66
C ASN A 199 10.52 10.90 14.57
N VAL A 200 9.67 9.92 14.52
CA VAL A 200 9.73 8.67 15.30
C VAL A 200 10.90 7.80 14.85
N LYS A 201 11.57 7.17 15.84
CA LYS A 201 12.65 6.19 15.63
C LYS A 201 12.12 4.77 15.56
#